data_7000080c5e0f7310c8c9e65c37925468
#
_entry.id   7000080c5e0f7310c8c9e65c37925468
#
_cell.length_a   1.000
_cell.length_b   1.000
_cell.length_c   1.000
_cell.angle_alpha   90.00
_cell.angle_beta   90.00
_cell.angle_gamma   90.00
#
_symmetry.space_group_name_H-M   'P 1'
#
loop_
_entity.id
_entity.type
_entity.pdbx_description
1 polymer ?
#
loop_
_entity_poly.entity_id
_entity_poly.type
_entity_poly.pdbx_seq_one_letter_code
_entity_poly.pdbx_strand_id
1 'polypeptide(L)'
;MIITVTGAAGQIGYALLFRIASGAMFGPDVPVSLRLLELPQALDAAEGVAMELDDCAFPLLTDIDISDDAATAFDGANVALLVGSRPRAAGMERADLLAANGAIFAPQGRAINDNAADDVRVLVVGNPANTNALIASAHAPDVPASRFTAMTRLDHNRAVAQLSGATGAPVSTISRLTIWGNHSSTQYPDLSHARIDGEPFEIDRGWVEQDFIPTVAGRGAAIIAARGVSSAASAAGAAVDHMRDWVLGTPAGDWTSAAIVSDGSYGVPAGLVSSFPVTSTGGEGADWQIVEGLEIDEFSRARIDASVAELAEERAAVEALGLL
;
A
#
# COMPACT_ATOMS: atom_id res chain seq x y z
N MET A 1 -3.51 13.81 15.37
CA MET A 1 -3.59 12.46 14.74
C MET A 1 -2.32 11.71 15.08
N ILE A 2 -2.42 10.52 15.62
CA ILE A 2 -1.27 9.67 15.98
C ILE A 2 -1.00 8.71 14.82
N ILE A 3 0.25 8.70 14.34
CA ILE A 3 0.65 7.91 13.17
C ILE A 3 1.86 7.05 13.56
N THR A 4 1.68 5.74 13.51
CA THR A 4 2.77 4.78 13.74
C THR A 4 3.36 4.32 12.43
N VAL A 5 4.69 4.39 12.31
CA VAL A 5 5.45 3.93 11.16
C VAL A 5 6.43 2.84 11.61
N THR A 6 6.29 1.64 11.07
CA THR A 6 7.24 0.54 11.35
C THR A 6 8.39 0.56 10.36
N GLY A 7 9.61 0.22 10.79
CA GLY A 7 10.78 0.36 9.94
C GLY A 7 11.06 1.83 9.60
N ALA A 8 10.84 2.71 10.56
CA ALA A 8 10.83 4.16 10.41
C ALA A 8 12.19 4.73 9.98
N ALA A 9 13.31 4.14 10.44
CA ALA A 9 14.66 4.53 10.05
C ALA A 9 15.12 3.92 8.70
N GLY A 10 14.29 3.03 8.09
CA GLY A 10 14.55 2.50 6.76
C GLY A 10 14.34 3.54 5.66
N GLN A 11 14.84 3.27 4.43
CA GLN A 11 14.79 4.24 3.33
C GLN A 11 13.35 4.72 2.99
N ILE A 12 12.36 3.83 3.04
CA ILE A 12 10.95 4.20 2.78
C ILE A 12 10.42 4.98 3.99
N GLY A 13 10.62 4.50 5.22
CA GLY A 13 10.21 5.18 6.45
C GLY A 13 10.77 6.60 6.51
N TYR A 14 12.07 6.75 6.34
CA TYR A 14 12.74 8.05 6.27
C TYR A 14 12.06 9.00 5.26
N ALA A 15 11.90 8.57 4.00
CA ALA A 15 11.28 9.40 2.97
C ALA A 15 9.80 9.71 3.25
N LEU A 16 9.09 8.86 4.00
CA LEU A 16 7.68 8.97 4.32
C LEU A 16 7.43 9.97 5.46
N LEU A 17 8.22 9.89 6.53
CA LEU A 17 8.05 10.69 7.75
C LEU A 17 8.05 12.20 7.48
N PHE A 18 8.99 12.70 6.66
CA PHE A 18 9.08 14.13 6.31
C PHE A 18 7.87 14.59 5.48
N ARG A 19 7.30 13.72 4.65
CA ARG A 19 6.07 14.02 3.90
C ARG A 19 4.84 14.06 4.80
N ILE A 20 4.76 13.18 5.79
CA ILE A 20 3.69 13.20 6.78
C ILE A 20 3.77 14.49 7.60
N ALA A 21 4.94 14.80 8.15
CA ALA A 21 5.19 15.97 8.97
C ALA A 21 4.94 17.29 8.22
N SER A 22 5.16 17.32 6.89
CA SER A 22 4.89 18.49 6.05
C SER A 22 3.40 18.69 5.74
N GLY A 23 2.50 17.80 6.16
CA GLY A 23 1.07 17.86 5.87
C GLY A 23 0.64 17.28 4.51
N ALA A 24 1.56 16.64 3.76
CA ALA A 24 1.23 16.09 2.44
C ALA A 24 0.19 14.96 2.49
N MET A 25 0.04 14.26 3.63
CA MET A 25 -0.86 13.11 3.78
C MET A 25 -2.27 13.53 4.22
N PHE A 26 -2.39 14.42 5.20
CA PHE A 26 -3.67 14.76 5.83
C PHE A 26 -4.11 16.21 5.62
N GLY A 27 -3.37 16.97 4.82
CA GLY A 27 -3.63 18.38 4.57
C GLY A 27 -2.85 19.31 5.50
N PRO A 28 -2.93 20.62 5.24
CA PRO A 28 -2.08 21.63 5.87
C PRO A 28 -2.52 22.02 7.29
N ASP A 29 -3.67 21.53 7.76
CA ASP A 29 -4.27 21.97 9.02
C ASP A 29 -4.37 20.86 10.08
N VAL A 30 -3.84 19.65 9.79
CA VAL A 30 -3.94 18.50 10.69
C VAL A 30 -2.64 18.29 11.45
N PRO A 31 -2.58 18.58 12.77
CA PRO A 31 -1.41 18.28 13.58
C PRO A 31 -1.19 16.77 13.68
N VAL A 32 0.08 16.34 13.63
CA VAL A 32 0.47 14.93 13.68
C VAL A 32 1.47 14.67 14.79
N SER A 33 1.31 13.54 15.47
CA SER A 33 2.29 12.93 16.37
C SER A 33 2.80 11.66 15.70
N LEU A 34 4.11 11.49 15.63
CA LEU A 34 4.75 10.34 14.99
C LEU A 34 5.22 9.33 16.04
N ARG A 35 4.92 8.06 15.81
CA ARG A 35 5.43 6.91 16.55
C ARG A 35 6.34 6.10 15.64
N LEU A 36 7.63 6.09 15.94
CA LEU A 36 8.65 5.41 15.16
C LEU A 36 8.92 4.05 15.78
N LEU A 37 8.36 2.98 15.18
CA LEU A 37 8.60 1.61 15.65
C LEU A 37 9.78 1.00 14.89
N GLU A 38 10.81 0.63 15.64
CA GLU A 38 12.03 0.04 15.09
C GLU A 38 12.48 -1.19 15.87
N LEU A 39 13.40 -1.93 15.25
CA LEU A 39 14.09 -3.01 15.94
C LEU A 39 15.10 -2.43 16.96
N PRO A 40 15.40 -3.12 18.07
CA PRO A 40 16.33 -2.61 19.08
C PRO A 40 17.68 -2.12 18.54
N GLN A 41 18.21 -2.79 17.52
CA GLN A 41 19.49 -2.42 16.90
C GLN A 41 19.40 -1.21 15.96
N ALA A 42 18.20 -0.69 15.68
CA ALA A 42 17.97 0.46 14.79
C ALA A 42 17.44 1.70 15.55
N LEU A 43 17.34 1.64 16.87
CA LEU A 43 16.86 2.78 17.70
C LEU A 43 17.76 4.01 17.53
N ASP A 44 19.09 3.86 17.55
CA ASP A 44 20.02 4.97 17.32
C ASP A 44 19.82 5.64 15.96
N ALA A 45 19.49 4.84 14.91
CA ALA A 45 19.17 5.38 13.60
C ALA A 45 17.84 6.13 13.60
N ALA A 46 16.84 5.64 14.34
CA ALA A 46 15.55 6.32 14.49
C ALA A 46 15.69 7.65 15.27
N GLU A 47 16.57 7.69 16.28
CA GLU A 47 16.92 8.96 16.97
C GLU A 47 17.53 9.97 16.00
N GLY A 48 18.42 9.54 15.12
CA GLY A 48 18.98 10.41 14.08
C GLY A 48 17.90 10.96 13.13
N VAL A 49 16.92 10.14 12.76
CA VAL A 49 15.78 10.59 11.93
C VAL A 49 14.90 11.59 12.69
N ALA A 50 14.66 11.38 13.99
CA ALA A 50 13.90 12.30 14.82
C ALA A 50 14.60 13.67 14.93
N MET A 51 15.93 13.70 15.12
CA MET A 51 16.70 14.94 15.10
C MET A 51 16.55 15.71 13.79
N GLU A 52 16.60 15.03 12.64
CA GLU A 52 16.38 15.68 11.35
C GLU A 52 14.94 16.20 11.17
N LEU A 53 13.94 15.50 11.70
CA LEU A 53 12.56 15.98 11.71
C LEU A 53 12.41 17.25 12.56
N ASP A 54 13.07 17.30 13.73
CA ASP A 54 13.13 18.50 14.58
C ASP A 54 13.82 19.67 13.87
N ASP A 55 14.94 19.41 13.20
CA ASP A 55 15.68 20.41 12.42
C ASP A 55 14.85 20.99 11.26
N CYS A 56 13.90 20.25 10.72
CA CYS A 56 12.96 20.74 9.71
C CYS A 56 11.91 21.71 10.27
N ALA A 57 11.70 21.74 11.56
CA ALA A 57 10.74 22.62 12.27
C ALA A 57 9.34 22.64 11.63
N PHE A 58 8.80 21.47 11.29
CA PHE A 58 7.48 21.34 10.67
C PHE A 58 6.37 21.83 11.62
N PRO A 59 5.55 22.80 11.23
CA PRO A 59 4.54 23.41 12.11
C PRO A 59 3.41 22.44 12.51
N LEU A 60 3.23 21.33 11.78
CA LEU A 60 2.22 20.32 12.05
C LEU A 60 2.73 19.16 12.91
N LEU A 61 4.04 19.00 13.06
CA LEU A 61 4.64 17.96 13.88
C LEU A 61 4.59 18.38 15.35
N THR A 62 3.80 17.67 16.16
CA THR A 62 3.57 18.01 17.55
C THR A 62 4.38 17.18 18.52
N ASP A 63 4.76 15.97 18.11
CA ASP A 63 5.46 15.02 18.97
C ASP A 63 6.13 13.91 18.15
N ILE A 64 7.22 13.34 18.67
CA ILE A 64 7.92 12.18 18.10
C ILE A 64 8.29 11.23 19.23
N ASP A 65 7.78 10.00 19.19
CA ASP A 65 8.19 8.94 20.10
C ASP A 65 8.87 7.82 19.32
N ILE A 66 9.90 7.23 19.91
CA ILE A 66 10.65 6.10 19.36
C ILE A 66 10.47 4.91 20.30
N SER A 67 10.18 3.74 19.75
CA SER A 67 10.01 2.52 20.54
C SER A 67 10.41 1.27 19.76
N ASP A 68 10.87 0.24 20.47
CA ASP A 68 11.00 -1.14 19.97
C ASP A 68 9.87 -2.05 20.45
N ASP A 69 8.95 -1.49 21.25
CA ASP A 69 7.75 -2.18 21.74
C ASP A 69 6.52 -1.80 20.90
N ALA A 70 5.92 -2.80 20.26
CA ALA A 70 4.77 -2.59 19.39
C ALA A 70 3.52 -2.11 20.16
N ALA A 71 3.30 -2.56 21.40
CA ALA A 71 2.16 -2.12 22.19
C ALA A 71 2.24 -0.62 22.46
N THR A 72 3.41 -0.14 22.86
CA THR A 72 3.66 1.29 23.08
C THR A 72 3.54 2.11 21.79
N ALA A 73 4.09 1.60 20.68
CA ALA A 73 4.08 2.32 19.42
C ALA A 73 2.69 2.44 18.79
N PHE A 74 1.81 1.45 18.99
CA PHE A 74 0.44 1.50 18.46
C PHE A 74 -0.59 2.07 19.44
N ASP A 75 -0.19 2.46 20.65
CA ASP A 75 -1.12 3.03 21.65
C ASP A 75 -1.81 4.30 21.13
N GLY A 76 -3.14 4.23 20.97
CA GLY A 76 -3.97 5.30 20.43
C GLY A 76 -3.72 5.67 18.97
N ALA A 77 -3.01 4.85 18.20
CA ALA A 77 -2.71 5.14 16.79
C ALA A 77 -3.97 5.19 15.92
N ASN A 78 -4.19 6.31 15.23
CA ASN A 78 -5.25 6.47 14.22
C ASN A 78 -4.80 5.93 12.85
N VAL A 79 -3.49 5.90 12.60
CA VAL A 79 -2.91 5.38 11.35
C VAL A 79 -1.71 4.52 11.67
N ALA A 80 -1.69 3.32 11.10
CA ALA A 80 -0.57 2.39 11.17
C ALA A 80 0.00 2.13 9.77
N LEU A 81 1.25 2.55 9.54
CA LEU A 81 1.97 2.35 8.28
C LEU A 81 2.99 1.23 8.49
N LEU A 82 2.66 0.03 8.06
CA LEU A 82 3.47 -1.17 8.25
C LEU A 82 4.48 -1.29 7.10
N VAL A 83 5.60 -0.58 7.23
CA VAL A 83 6.65 -0.47 6.20
C VAL A 83 7.74 -1.51 6.39
N GLY A 84 8.12 -1.80 7.63
CA GLY A 84 9.16 -2.76 7.95
C GLY A 84 8.77 -4.19 7.56
N SER A 85 9.61 -4.85 6.77
CA SER A 85 9.42 -6.24 6.37
C SER A 85 10.77 -6.91 6.11
N ARG A 86 10.79 -8.25 6.10
CA ARG A 86 11.96 -9.00 5.68
C ARG A 86 12.02 -9.08 4.16
N PRO A 87 13.06 -8.50 3.52
CA PRO A 87 13.21 -8.61 2.07
C PRO A 87 13.58 -10.04 1.67
N ARG A 88 13.20 -10.45 0.45
CA ARG A 88 13.61 -11.74 -0.10
C ARG A 88 15.11 -11.76 -0.34
N ALA A 89 15.79 -12.69 0.29
CA ALA A 89 17.23 -12.94 0.05
C ALA A 89 17.42 -13.88 -1.14
N ALA A 90 18.62 -13.84 -1.75
CA ALA A 90 18.97 -14.77 -2.82
C ALA A 90 18.92 -16.22 -2.29
N GLY A 91 18.21 -17.10 -3.02
CA GLY A 91 18.02 -18.51 -2.62
C GLY A 91 16.97 -18.76 -1.55
N MET A 92 16.26 -17.73 -1.08
CA MET A 92 15.15 -17.89 -0.14
C MET A 92 13.91 -18.41 -0.86
N GLU A 93 13.37 -19.52 -0.38
CA GLU A 93 12.10 -20.07 -0.86
C GLU A 93 10.91 -19.16 -0.46
N ARG A 94 9.79 -19.28 -1.20
CA ARG A 94 8.58 -18.48 -0.94
C ARG A 94 8.03 -18.72 0.46
N ALA A 95 7.99 -19.98 0.88
CA ALA A 95 7.50 -20.36 2.22
C ALA A 95 8.33 -19.75 3.35
N ASP A 96 9.67 -19.71 3.20
CA ASP A 96 10.56 -19.10 4.20
C ASP A 96 10.32 -17.59 4.33
N LEU A 97 10.08 -16.91 3.19
CA LEU A 97 9.75 -15.49 3.17
C LEU A 97 8.42 -15.21 3.88
N LEU A 98 7.40 -16.04 3.61
CA LEU A 98 6.09 -15.91 4.24
C LEU A 98 6.17 -16.17 5.75
N ALA A 99 6.88 -17.21 6.18
CA ALA A 99 7.10 -17.50 7.60
C ALA A 99 7.83 -16.36 8.32
N ALA A 100 8.90 -15.83 7.70
CA ALA A 100 9.69 -14.73 8.27
C ALA A 100 8.88 -13.44 8.42
N ASN A 101 8.03 -13.12 7.42
CA ASN A 101 7.13 -11.97 7.50
C ASN A 101 5.95 -12.21 8.44
N GLY A 102 5.41 -13.43 8.50
CA GLY A 102 4.39 -13.81 9.48
C GLY A 102 4.83 -13.53 10.92
N ALA A 103 6.09 -13.81 11.24
CA ALA A 103 6.70 -13.50 12.55
C ALA A 103 6.79 -11.99 12.85
N ILE A 104 6.66 -11.12 11.84
CA ILE A 104 6.63 -9.66 11.96
C ILE A 104 5.18 -9.16 12.03
N PHE A 105 4.35 -9.53 11.07
CA PHE A 105 3.01 -8.94 10.90
C PHE A 105 1.96 -9.51 11.86
N ALA A 106 2.08 -10.75 12.32
CA ALA A 106 1.16 -11.33 13.30
C ALA A 106 1.24 -10.62 14.68
N PRO A 107 2.43 -10.39 15.28
CA PRO A 107 2.54 -9.59 16.50
C PRO A 107 2.09 -8.13 16.32
N GLN A 108 2.36 -7.51 15.17
CA GLN A 108 1.90 -6.15 14.87
C GLN A 108 0.37 -6.09 14.76
N GLY A 109 -0.27 -7.09 14.13
CA GLY A 109 -1.74 -7.21 14.10
C GLY A 109 -2.34 -7.26 15.50
N ARG A 110 -1.78 -8.10 16.39
CA ARG A 110 -2.22 -8.17 17.80
C ARG A 110 -2.04 -6.84 18.54
N ALA A 111 -0.88 -6.21 18.37
CA ALA A 111 -0.61 -4.93 19.02
C ALA A 111 -1.56 -3.83 18.55
N ILE A 112 -1.91 -3.80 17.26
CA ILE A 112 -2.93 -2.90 16.71
C ILE A 112 -4.30 -3.21 17.32
N ASN A 113 -4.70 -4.49 17.37
CA ASN A 113 -5.96 -4.91 17.98
C ASN A 113 -6.13 -4.42 19.42
N ASP A 114 -5.07 -4.54 20.21
CA ASP A 114 -5.13 -4.33 21.64
C ASP A 114 -4.92 -2.86 22.06
N ASN A 115 -4.30 -2.05 21.19
CA ASN A 115 -3.83 -0.71 21.61
C ASN A 115 -4.21 0.44 20.67
N ALA A 116 -4.52 0.19 19.40
CA ALA A 116 -4.82 1.28 18.45
C ALA A 116 -6.16 1.95 18.75
N ALA A 117 -6.36 3.14 18.20
CA ALA A 117 -7.65 3.83 18.29
C ALA A 117 -8.74 3.07 17.50
N ASP A 118 -10.01 3.23 17.90
CA ASP A 118 -11.16 2.56 17.28
C ASP A 118 -11.33 2.90 15.79
N ASP A 119 -10.79 4.04 15.35
CA ASP A 119 -10.84 4.53 13.98
C ASP A 119 -9.58 4.19 13.16
N VAL A 120 -8.70 3.32 13.68
CA VAL A 120 -7.41 3.01 13.04
C VAL A 120 -7.56 2.61 11.57
N ARG A 121 -6.65 3.14 10.75
CA ARG A 121 -6.46 2.75 9.34
C ARG A 121 -5.07 2.16 9.16
N VAL A 122 -5.00 0.98 8.59
CA VAL A 122 -3.74 0.23 8.44
C VAL A 122 -3.37 0.13 6.97
N LEU A 123 -2.18 0.63 6.61
CA LEU A 123 -1.60 0.44 5.29
C LEU A 123 -0.34 -0.41 5.38
N VAL A 124 -0.37 -1.55 4.74
CA VAL A 124 0.80 -2.44 4.61
C VAL A 124 1.58 -2.10 3.35
N VAL A 125 2.84 -1.74 3.54
CA VAL A 125 3.80 -1.39 2.48
C VAL A 125 4.85 -2.48 2.31
N GLY A 126 5.19 -3.17 3.41
CA GLY A 126 6.19 -4.25 3.44
C GLY A 126 5.75 -5.48 2.66
N ASN A 127 6.62 -5.98 1.76
CA ASN A 127 6.33 -7.11 0.87
C ASN A 127 6.53 -8.49 1.54
N PRO A 128 5.68 -9.49 1.16
CA PRO A 128 4.56 -9.46 0.20
C PRO A 128 3.32 -8.74 0.78
N ALA A 129 3.00 -7.56 0.24
CA ALA A 129 2.11 -6.61 0.91
C ALA A 129 0.68 -7.15 1.12
N ASN A 130 0.08 -7.78 0.10
CA ASN A 130 -1.27 -8.34 0.20
C ASN A 130 -1.37 -9.43 1.26
N THR A 131 -0.42 -10.36 1.27
CA THR A 131 -0.38 -11.47 2.23
C THR A 131 -0.05 -10.99 3.65
N ASN A 132 0.85 -10.02 3.78
CA ASN A 132 1.17 -9.41 5.07
C ASN A 132 -0.05 -8.65 5.66
N ALA A 133 -0.85 -7.99 4.83
CA ALA A 133 -2.09 -7.36 5.26
C ALA A 133 -3.13 -8.40 5.72
N LEU A 134 -3.24 -9.53 5.01
CA LEU A 134 -4.09 -10.64 5.42
C LEU A 134 -3.66 -11.20 6.79
N ILE A 135 -2.37 -11.43 7.01
CA ILE A 135 -1.84 -11.91 8.29
C ILE A 135 -2.11 -10.91 9.42
N ALA A 136 -1.81 -9.63 9.21
CA ALA A 136 -2.05 -8.60 10.22
C ALA A 136 -3.53 -8.50 10.59
N SER A 137 -4.43 -8.50 9.62
CA SER A 137 -5.88 -8.47 9.81
C SER A 137 -6.40 -9.71 10.56
N ALA A 138 -5.89 -10.91 10.24
CA ALA A 138 -6.29 -12.14 10.92
C ALA A 138 -5.92 -12.15 12.42
N HIS A 139 -4.91 -11.35 12.82
CA HIS A 139 -4.47 -11.21 14.20
C HIS A 139 -5.04 -9.97 14.91
N ALA A 140 -6.00 -9.28 14.28
CA ALA A 140 -6.69 -8.13 14.84
C ALA A 140 -8.23 -8.32 14.74
N PRO A 141 -8.81 -9.29 15.46
CA PRO A 141 -10.23 -9.68 15.30
C PRO A 141 -11.23 -8.59 15.71
N ASP A 142 -10.84 -7.64 16.56
CA ASP A 142 -11.71 -6.54 17.01
C ASP A 142 -11.65 -5.32 16.07
N VAL A 143 -10.65 -5.26 15.18
CA VAL A 143 -10.54 -4.21 14.15
C VAL A 143 -11.21 -4.69 12.87
N PRO A 144 -12.16 -3.92 12.28
CA PRO A 144 -12.79 -4.32 11.03
C PRO A 144 -11.76 -4.62 9.92
N ALA A 145 -11.94 -5.73 9.20
CA ALA A 145 -11.01 -6.14 8.15
C ALA A 145 -10.89 -5.10 7.02
N SER A 146 -11.93 -4.27 6.80
CA SER A 146 -11.92 -3.13 5.87
C SER A 146 -10.87 -2.06 6.22
N ARG A 147 -10.39 -2.05 7.47
CA ARG A 147 -9.35 -1.14 7.95
C ARG A 147 -7.93 -1.58 7.58
N PHE A 148 -7.76 -2.82 7.10
CA PHE A 148 -6.46 -3.33 6.66
C PHE A 148 -6.34 -3.30 5.14
N THR A 149 -5.34 -2.57 4.65
CA THR A 149 -5.09 -2.41 3.20
C THR A 149 -3.64 -2.70 2.87
N ALA A 150 -3.37 -3.08 1.61
CA ALA A 150 -2.02 -3.19 1.10
C ALA A 150 -1.79 -2.22 -0.05
N MET A 151 -0.56 -1.75 -0.20
CA MET A 151 -0.22 -0.68 -1.13
C MET A 151 -0.04 -1.19 -2.56
N THR A 152 -1.02 -0.97 -3.42
CA THR A 152 -0.91 -1.07 -4.89
C THR A 152 -0.91 0.32 -5.57
N ARG A 153 -0.95 1.39 -4.78
CA ARG A 153 -0.90 2.76 -5.28
C ARG A 153 0.40 3.07 -6.03
N LEU A 154 1.52 2.45 -5.65
CA LEU A 154 2.77 2.62 -6.39
C LEU A 154 2.67 2.07 -7.82
N ASP A 155 2.01 0.93 -7.98
CA ASP A 155 1.78 0.33 -9.30
C ASP A 155 0.82 1.17 -10.12
N HIS A 156 -0.23 1.71 -9.49
CA HIS A 156 -1.13 2.68 -10.09
C HIS A 156 -0.39 3.92 -10.59
N ASN A 157 0.44 4.55 -9.77
CA ASN A 157 1.23 5.72 -10.15
C ASN A 157 2.22 5.41 -11.29
N ARG A 158 2.82 4.20 -11.30
CA ARG A 158 3.66 3.72 -12.40
C ARG A 158 2.89 3.58 -13.71
N ALA A 159 1.69 3.03 -13.64
CA ALA A 159 0.82 2.84 -14.81
C ALA A 159 0.38 4.21 -15.38
N VAL A 160 -0.04 5.14 -14.54
CA VAL A 160 -0.35 6.52 -14.95
C VAL A 160 0.85 7.18 -15.64
N ALA A 161 2.05 7.06 -15.05
CA ALA A 161 3.26 7.64 -15.62
C ALA A 161 3.65 7.00 -16.97
N GLN A 162 3.48 5.69 -17.15
CA GLN A 162 3.74 5.02 -18.42
C GLN A 162 2.73 5.45 -19.50
N LEU A 163 1.45 5.54 -19.17
CA LEU A 163 0.42 6.02 -20.09
C LEU A 163 0.67 7.48 -20.49
N SER A 164 1.01 8.34 -19.53
CA SER A 164 1.40 9.74 -19.79
C SER A 164 2.58 9.82 -20.75
N GLY A 165 3.63 9.01 -20.55
CA GLY A 165 4.79 8.97 -21.44
C GLY A 165 4.48 8.51 -22.85
N ALA A 166 3.56 7.56 -23.02
CA ALA A 166 3.18 7.02 -24.32
C ALA A 166 2.25 7.96 -25.12
N THR A 167 1.37 8.68 -24.41
CA THR A 167 0.36 9.54 -25.05
C THR A 167 0.74 11.01 -25.11
N GLY A 168 1.72 11.44 -24.28
CA GLY A 168 2.06 12.86 -24.07
C GLY A 168 1.04 13.60 -23.21
N ALA A 169 0.00 12.94 -22.72
CA ALA A 169 -1.01 13.56 -21.84
C ALA A 169 -0.41 13.83 -20.45
N PRO A 170 -0.71 15.00 -19.83
CA PRO A 170 -0.31 15.26 -18.45
C PRO A 170 -0.89 14.21 -17.49
N VAL A 171 -0.12 13.77 -16.48
CA VAL A 171 -0.59 12.81 -15.47
C VAL A 171 -1.86 13.25 -14.75
N SER A 172 -2.07 14.54 -14.60
CA SER A 172 -3.27 15.13 -13.96
C SER A 172 -4.55 15.00 -14.77
N THR A 173 -4.47 14.64 -16.05
CA THR A 173 -5.64 14.44 -16.93
C THR A 173 -6.00 12.97 -17.12
N ILE A 174 -5.17 12.05 -16.61
CA ILE A 174 -5.40 10.61 -16.67
C ILE A 174 -6.21 10.19 -15.45
N SER A 175 -7.31 9.50 -15.69
CA SER A 175 -8.23 9.01 -14.66
C SER A 175 -8.72 7.60 -14.95
N ARG A 176 -9.36 6.96 -13.97
CA ARG A 176 -10.03 5.65 -14.09
C ARG A 176 -9.12 4.51 -14.55
N LEU A 177 -7.84 4.59 -14.23
CA LEU A 177 -6.92 3.48 -14.39
C LEU A 177 -7.04 2.51 -13.20
N THR A 178 -6.86 1.22 -13.43
CA THR A 178 -6.98 0.21 -12.39
C THR A 178 -5.76 -0.70 -12.33
N ILE A 179 -5.34 -1.05 -11.14
CA ILE A 179 -4.45 -2.18 -10.86
C ILE A 179 -5.27 -3.28 -10.21
N TRP A 180 -5.30 -4.45 -10.81
CA TRP A 180 -5.97 -5.63 -10.29
C TRP A 180 -4.99 -6.60 -9.63
N GLY A 181 -5.45 -7.30 -8.59
CA GLY A 181 -4.80 -8.50 -8.06
C GLY A 181 -3.71 -8.26 -7.01
N ASN A 182 -2.63 -9.03 -7.11
CA ASN A 182 -1.52 -9.06 -6.18
C ASN A 182 -0.46 -7.99 -6.51
N HIS A 183 0.17 -7.41 -5.48
CA HIS A 183 1.37 -6.57 -5.67
C HIS A 183 2.59 -7.45 -6.00
N SER A 184 2.60 -8.04 -7.18
CA SER A 184 3.62 -8.96 -7.68
C SER A 184 3.80 -8.82 -9.19
N SER A 185 4.51 -9.75 -9.81
CA SER A 185 4.64 -9.81 -11.27
C SER A 185 3.34 -10.18 -12.00
N THR A 186 2.32 -10.69 -11.28
CA THR A 186 1.00 -11.01 -11.82
C THR A 186 0.01 -9.85 -11.73
N GLN A 187 0.40 -8.72 -11.15
CA GLN A 187 -0.44 -7.53 -11.15
C GLN A 187 -0.90 -7.18 -12.57
N TYR A 188 -2.15 -6.78 -12.68
CA TYR A 188 -2.69 -6.38 -13.98
C TYR A 188 -3.05 -4.90 -14.01
N PRO A 189 -2.23 -4.05 -14.65
CA PRO A 189 -2.59 -2.68 -14.94
C PRO A 189 -3.56 -2.64 -16.12
N ASP A 190 -4.78 -2.17 -15.87
CA ASP A 190 -5.91 -2.19 -16.80
C ASP A 190 -6.24 -0.77 -17.27
N LEU A 191 -6.24 -0.59 -18.59
CA LEU A 191 -6.59 0.67 -19.28
C LEU A 191 -8.01 0.68 -19.86
N SER A 192 -8.79 -0.40 -19.71
CA SER A 192 -10.09 -0.56 -20.39
C SER A 192 -11.08 0.55 -20.07
N HIS A 193 -11.03 1.10 -18.87
CA HIS A 193 -11.88 2.18 -18.39
C HIS A 193 -11.17 3.52 -18.25
N ALA A 194 -9.85 3.55 -18.50
CA ALA A 194 -9.06 4.77 -18.35
C ALA A 194 -9.55 5.89 -19.26
N ARG A 195 -9.34 7.13 -18.83
CA ARG A 195 -9.73 8.34 -19.53
C ARG A 195 -8.58 9.33 -19.57
N ILE A 196 -8.54 10.12 -20.63
CA ILE A 196 -7.64 11.29 -20.75
C ILE A 196 -8.55 12.51 -20.98
N ASP A 197 -8.41 13.52 -20.12
CA ASP A 197 -9.31 14.70 -20.10
C ASP A 197 -10.79 14.33 -19.96
N GLY A 198 -11.09 13.23 -19.26
CA GLY A 198 -12.45 12.71 -19.06
C GLY A 198 -13.00 11.88 -20.22
N GLU A 199 -12.30 11.82 -21.36
CA GLU A 199 -12.75 11.14 -22.58
C GLU A 199 -12.04 9.79 -22.79
N PRO A 200 -12.71 8.81 -23.44
CA PRO A 200 -12.07 7.61 -23.95
C PRO A 200 -10.95 7.97 -24.93
N PHE A 201 -9.90 7.17 -24.97
CA PHE A 201 -8.80 7.34 -25.90
C PHE A 201 -8.47 6.02 -26.59
N GLU A 202 -7.85 6.11 -27.77
CA GLU A 202 -7.36 4.95 -28.50
C GLU A 202 -5.86 4.75 -28.19
N ILE A 203 -5.48 3.50 -27.95
CA ILE A 203 -4.08 3.11 -27.79
C ILE A 203 -3.84 1.74 -28.43
N ASP A 204 -2.66 1.54 -28.99
CA ASP A 204 -2.31 0.29 -29.63
C ASP A 204 -2.32 -0.87 -28.62
N ARG A 205 -3.14 -1.87 -28.90
CA ARG A 205 -3.26 -3.06 -28.06
C ARG A 205 -1.95 -3.84 -27.96
N GLY A 206 -1.16 -3.87 -29.05
CA GLY A 206 0.14 -4.51 -29.05
C GLY A 206 1.09 -3.85 -28.05
N TRP A 207 1.08 -2.51 -28.00
CA TRP A 207 1.84 -1.76 -26.98
C TRP A 207 1.34 -2.07 -25.55
N VAL A 208 0.03 -2.13 -25.35
CA VAL A 208 -0.52 -2.46 -24.00
C VAL A 208 -0.02 -3.83 -23.54
N GLU A 209 -0.08 -4.84 -24.40
CA GLU A 209 0.26 -6.22 -24.05
C GLU A 209 1.77 -6.47 -23.96
N GLN A 210 2.57 -5.86 -24.84
CA GLN A 210 4.00 -6.19 -24.98
C GLN A 210 4.91 -5.23 -24.23
N ASP A 211 4.48 -3.99 -23.99
CA ASP A 211 5.29 -2.94 -23.37
C ASP A 211 4.71 -2.45 -22.04
N PHE A 212 3.45 -1.98 -22.03
CA PHE A 212 2.85 -1.31 -20.86
C PHE A 212 2.73 -2.27 -19.67
N ILE A 213 2.02 -3.38 -19.82
CA ILE A 213 1.78 -4.34 -18.74
C ILE A 213 3.10 -4.87 -18.17
N PRO A 214 4.05 -5.40 -18.99
CA PRO A 214 5.32 -5.89 -18.49
C PRO A 214 6.19 -4.79 -17.85
N THR A 215 6.16 -3.58 -18.38
CA THR A 215 6.94 -2.45 -17.84
C THR A 215 6.43 -2.03 -16.47
N VAL A 216 5.12 -1.92 -16.28
CA VAL A 216 4.53 -1.59 -14.98
C VAL A 216 4.84 -2.67 -13.95
N ALA A 217 4.57 -3.94 -14.29
CA ALA A 217 4.82 -5.08 -13.41
C ALA A 217 6.31 -5.26 -13.07
N GLY A 218 7.20 -5.05 -14.05
CA GLY A 218 8.64 -5.20 -13.92
C GLY A 218 9.39 -3.98 -13.34
N ARG A 219 8.71 -2.84 -13.12
CA ARG A 219 9.37 -1.56 -12.76
C ARG A 219 10.20 -1.66 -11.48
N GLY A 220 9.74 -2.40 -10.49
CA GLY A 220 10.51 -2.60 -9.25
C GLY A 220 11.87 -3.24 -9.49
N ALA A 221 11.91 -4.31 -10.27
CA ALA A 221 13.15 -4.99 -10.65
C ALA A 221 14.08 -4.08 -11.49
N ALA A 222 13.52 -3.32 -12.42
CA ALA A 222 14.29 -2.37 -13.23
C ALA A 222 14.95 -1.27 -12.37
N ILE A 223 14.27 -0.77 -11.34
CA ILE A 223 14.83 0.22 -10.39
C ILE A 223 15.97 -0.43 -9.59
N ILE A 224 15.80 -1.65 -9.09
CA ILE A 224 16.86 -2.36 -8.36
C ILE A 224 18.08 -2.57 -9.27
N ALA A 225 17.88 -2.97 -10.52
CA ALA A 225 18.96 -3.15 -11.48
C ALA A 225 19.73 -1.83 -11.74
N ALA A 226 19.03 -0.70 -11.78
CA ALA A 226 19.64 0.61 -12.07
C ALA A 226 20.27 1.25 -10.83
N ARG A 227 19.65 1.12 -9.64
CA ARG A 227 20.07 1.83 -8.40
C ARG A 227 20.83 0.96 -7.40
N GLY A 228 20.75 -0.38 -7.53
CA GLY A 228 21.27 -1.33 -6.55
C GLY A 228 20.38 -1.49 -5.30
N VAL A 229 19.32 -0.70 -5.18
CA VAL A 229 18.37 -0.72 -4.06
C VAL A 229 16.94 -0.54 -4.54
N SER A 230 15.98 -0.96 -3.73
CA SER A 230 14.54 -0.85 -4.02
C SER A 230 14.06 0.61 -4.11
N SER A 231 12.86 0.80 -4.64
CA SER A 231 12.15 2.08 -4.61
C SER A 231 11.96 2.55 -3.18
N ALA A 232 12.29 3.80 -2.89
CA ALA A 232 12.09 4.41 -1.57
C ALA A 232 11.17 5.63 -1.68
N ALA A 233 11.64 6.72 -2.31
CA ALA A 233 10.89 7.96 -2.41
C ALA A 233 9.54 7.81 -3.15
N SER A 234 9.49 7.00 -4.21
CA SER A 234 8.24 6.73 -4.93
C SER A 234 7.27 5.83 -4.13
N ALA A 235 7.80 4.89 -3.34
CA ALA A 235 6.98 4.09 -2.42
C ALA A 235 6.39 4.97 -1.30
N ALA A 236 7.20 5.84 -0.70
CA ALA A 236 6.75 6.82 0.27
C ALA A 236 5.69 7.78 -0.31
N GLY A 237 5.90 8.28 -1.54
CA GLY A 237 4.92 9.11 -2.24
C GLY A 237 3.59 8.38 -2.45
N ALA A 238 3.64 7.14 -2.90
CA ALA A 238 2.44 6.32 -3.11
C ALA A 238 1.70 6.00 -1.81
N ALA A 239 2.41 5.77 -0.69
CA ALA A 239 1.79 5.60 0.61
C ALA A 239 1.07 6.88 1.09
N VAL A 240 1.68 8.05 0.86
CA VAL A 240 1.04 9.34 1.11
C VAL A 240 -0.22 9.50 0.26
N ASP A 241 -0.15 9.22 -1.05
CA ASP A 241 -1.29 9.34 -1.96
C ASP A 241 -2.42 8.38 -1.57
N HIS A 242 -2.09 7.13 -1.19
CA HIS A 242 -3.07 6.14 -0.75
C HIS A 242 -3.82 6.63 0.50
N MET A 243 -3.08 7.03 1.54
CA MET A 243 -3.71 7.49 2.78
C MET A 243 -4.47 8.80 2.61
N ARG A 244 -3.94 9.73 1.79
CA ARG A 244 -4.63 10.99 1.48
C ARG A 244 -5.99 10.74 0.84
N ASP A 245 -6.04 9.90 -0.20
CA ASP A 245 -7.29 9.60 -0.88
C ASP A 245 -8.27 8.82 0.02
N TRP A 246 -7.75 8.00 0.95
CA TRP A 246 -8.60 7.33 1.94
C TRP A 246 -9.21 8.31 2.94
N VAL A 247 -8.38 9.23 3.48
CA VAL A 247 -8.81 10.13 4.56
C VAL A 247 -9.56 11.36 4.04
N LEU A 248 -9.13 11.91 2.89
CA LEU A 248 -9.71 13.15 2.33
C LEU A 248 -10.75 12.88 1.23
N GLY A 249 -10.81 11.66 0.73
CA GLY A 249 -11.68 11.26 -0.37
C GLY A 249 -10.97 11.24 -1.71
N THR A 250 -11.44 10.35 -2.60
CA THR A 250 -10.98 10.30 -3.99
C THR A 250 -11.58 11.44 -4.81
N PRO A 251 -10.91 11.90 -5.87
CA PRO A 251 -11.46 12.92 -6.77
C PRO A 251 -12.81 12.50 -7.36
N ALA A 252 -13.74 13.43 -7.49
CA ALA A 252 -15.06 13.17 -8.05
C ALA A 252 -14.96 12.64 -9.49
N GLY A 253 -15.62 11.52 -9.75
CA GLY A 253 -15.63 10.89 -11.08
C GLY A 253 -14.40 10.07 -11.42
N ASP A 254 -13.47 9.91 -10.46
CA ASP A 254 -12.28 9.08 -10.58
C ASP A 254 -12.22 8.04 -9.46
N TRP A 255 -11.30 7.10 -9.57
CA TRP A 255 -10.95 6.10 -8.55
C TRP A 255 -9.45 5.89 -8.48
N THR A 256 -9.01 5.24 -7.44
CA THR A 256 -7.63 4.76 -7.32
C THR A 256 -7.58 3.24 -7.19
N SER A 257 -6.40 2.69 -7.03
CA SER A 257 -6.22 1.26 -6.77
C SER A 257 -5.68 1.05 -5.36
N ALA A 258 -6.36 0.20 -4.59
CA ALA A 258 -5.93 -0.26 -3.28
C ALA A 258 -6.20 -1.75 -3.14
N ALA A 259 -5.29 -2.47 -2.50
CA ALA A 259 -5.57 -3.85 -2.12
C ALA A 259 -6.33 -3.87 -0.80
N ILE A 260 -7.55 -4.36 -0.86
CA ILE A 260 -8.50 -4.45 0.26
C ILE A 260 -9.04 -5.87 0.38
N VAL A 261 -9.67 -6.17 1.50
CA VAL A 261 -10.33 -7.48 1.69
C VAL A 261 -11.50 -7.60 0.72
N SER A 262 -11.46 -8.63 -0.11
CA SER A 262 -12.50 -8.90 -1.11
C SER A 262 -13.82 -9.29 -0.43
N ASP A 263 -14.92 -8.75 -0.94
CA ASP A 263 -16.30 -9.11 -0.62
C ASP A 263 -16.92 -10.12 -1.61
N GLY A 264 -16.13 -10.57 -2.60
CA GLY A 264 -16.58 -11.42 -3.70
C GLY A 264 -16.77 -10.69 -5.04
N SER A 265 -16.63 -9.37 -5.05
CA SER A 265 -16.71 -8.53 -6.25
C SER A 265 -15.76 -9.02 -7.34
N TYR A 266 -16.18 -8.90 -8.59
CA TYR A 266 -15.44 -9.33 -9.78
C TYR A 266 -14.99 -10.79 -9.76
N GLY A 267 -15.63 -11.65 -8.96
CA GLY A 267 -15.29 -13.08 -8.86
C GLY A 267 -14.01 -13.36 -8.05
N VAL A 268 -13.46 -12.36 -7.39
CA VAL A 268 -12.35 -12.56 -6.44
C VAL A 268 -12.90 -13.18 -5.17
N PRO A 269 -12.40 -14.34 -4.71
CA PRO A 269 -12.92 -14.99 -3.51
C PRO A 269 -12.92 -14.08 -2.29
N ALA A 270 -14.04 -14.06 -1.56
CA ALA A 270 -14.17 -13.26 -0.35
C ALA A 270 -13.10 -13.59 0.68
N GLY A 271 -12.58 -12.56 1.35
CA GLY A 271 -11.54 -12.68 2.36
C GLY A 271 -10.11 -12.73 1.82
N LEU A 272 -9.88 -12.71 0.50
CA LEU A 272 -8.55 -12.42 -0.06
C LEU A 272 -8.29 -10.91 -0.02
N VAL A 273 -7.05 -10.51 0.24
CA VAL A 273 -6.62 -9.11 0.08
C VAL A 273 -6.13 -8.93 -1.36
N SER A 274 -6.92 -8.24 -2.17
CA SER A 274 -6.68 -8.07 -3.61
C SER A 274 -6.83 -6.61 -4.00
N SER A 275 -6.07 -6.16 -4.98
CA SER A 275 -6.22 -4.81 -5.55
C SER A 275 -7.47 -4.71 -6.41
N PHE A 276 -8.21 -3.62 -6.18
CA PHE A 276 -9.42 -3.24 -6.89
C PHE A 276 -9.40 -1.75 -7.25
N PRO A 277 -10.22 -1.31 -8.21
CA PRO A 277 -10.58 0.09 -8.33
C PRO A 277 -11.46 0.47 -7.12
N VAL A 278 -11.07 1.49 -6.40
CA VAL A 278 -11.74 1.89 -5.16
C VAL A 278 -11.95 3.39 -5.09
N THR A 279 -13.01 3.79 -4.38
CA THR A 279 -13.29 5.18 -4.01
C THR A 279 -13.40 5.30 -2.50
N SER A 280 -13.17 6.50 -1.98
CA SER A 280 -13.48 6.88 -0.61
C SER A 280 -14.20 8.22 -0.61
N THR A 281 -15.17 8.38 0.30
CA THR A 281 -15.83 9.67 0.54
C THR A 281 -14.99 10.59 1.42
N GLY A 282 -13.95 10.04 2.03
CA GLY A 282 -13.15 10.75 3.03
C GLY A 282 -13.91 11.00 4.35
N GLY A 283 -13.20 11.56 5.31
CA GLY A 283 -13.72 11.89 6.63
C GLY A 283 -13.60 10.75 7.64
N GLU A 284 -14.12 11.03 8.85
CA GLU A 284 -14.13 10.09 9.95
C GLU A 284 -15.00 8.88 9.62
N GLY A 285 -14.48 7.67 9.87
CA GLY A 285 -15.22 6.42 9.61
C GLY A 285 -15.31 5.99 8.15
N ALA A 286 -14.86 6.79 7.18
CA ALA A 286 -14.88 6.40 5.77
C ALA A 286 -13.94 5.21 5.49
N ASP A 287 -14.47 4.23 4.77
CA ASP A 287 -13.73 3.08 4.25
C ASP A 287 -13.62 3.14 2.73
N TRP A 288 -12.73 2.32 2.18
CA TRP A 288 -12.67 2.08 0.75
C TRP A 288 -13.92 1.34 0.27
N GLN A 289 -14.44 1.77 -0.87
CA GLN A 289 -15.55 1.14 -1.56
C GLN A 289 -15.09 0.66 -2.94
N ILE A 290 -15.33 -0.61 -3.26
CA ILE A 290 -15.05 -1.15 -4.59
C ILE A 290 -15.97 -0.45 -5.61
N VAL A 291 -15.39 0.01 -6.71
CA VAL A 291 -16.16 0.51 -7.84
C VAL A 291 -16.84 -0.67 -8.52
N GLU A 292 -18.16 -0.70 -8.54
CA GLU A 292 -18.94 -1.79 -9.10
C GLU A 292 -19.29 -1.57 -10.59
N GLY A 293 -19.67 -2.65 -11.26
CA GLY A 293 -20.28 -2.62 -12.59
C GLY A 293 -19.31 -2.35 -13.75
N LEU A 294 -18.00 -2.44 -13.55
CA LEU A 294 -17.05 -2.36 -14.64
C LEU A 294 -17.11 -3.62 -15.51
N GLU A 295 -17.20 -3.44 -16.82
CA GLU A 295 -17.14 -4.55 -17.77
C GLU A 295 -15.72 -5.11 -17.83
N ILE A 296 -15.59 -6.43 -17.67
CA ILE A 296 -14.32 -7.15 -17.72
C ILE A 296 -14.34 -8.05 -18.96
N ASP A 297 -13.53 -7.71 -19.95
CA ASP A 297 -13.38 -8.53 -21.14
C ASP A 297 -12.62 -9.85 -20.85
N GLU A 298 -12.61 -10.76 -21.83
CA GLU A 298 -11.95 -12.07 -21.68
C GLU A 298 -10.44 -11.94 -21.41
N PHE A 299 -9.78 -10.97 -22.03
CA PHE A 299 -8.35 -10.71 -21.81
C PHE A 299 -8.04 -10.24 -20.40
N SER A 300 -8.80 -9.27 -19.90
CA SER A 300 -8.68 -8.75 -18.53
C SER A 300 -9.04 -9.84 -17.53
N ARG A 301 -10.09 -10.62 -17.79
CA ARG A 301 -10.53 -11.72 -16.93
C ARG A 301 -9.42 -12.74 -16.71
N ALA A 302 -8.76 -13.18 -17.78
CA ALA A 302 -7.68 -14.15 -17.69
C ALA A 302 -6.50 -13.65 -16.81
N ARG A 303 -6.18 -12.37 -16.88
CA ARG A 303 -5.12 -11.75 -16.07
C ARG A 303 -5.50 -11.58 -14.61
N ILE A 304 -6.72 -11.14 -14.35
CA ILE A 304 -7.26 -11.03 -13.00
C ILE A 304 -7.25 -12.42 -12.35
N ASP A 305 -7.74 -13.45 -13.03
CA ASP A 305 -7.80 -14.82 -12.52
C ASP A 305 -6.41 -15.38 -12.22
N ALA A 306 -5.41 -15.09 -13.05
CA ALA A 306 -4.03 -15.51 -12.80
C ALA A 306 -3.45 -14.88 -11.52
N SER A 307 -3.73 -13.58 -11.29
CA SER A 307 -3.27 -12.87 -10.10
C SER A 307 -4.02 -13.33 -8.83
N VAL A 308 -5.33 -13.58 -8.96
CA VAL A 308 -6.16 -14.12 -7.88
C VAL A 308 -5.73 -15.53 -7.49
N ALA A 309 -5.37 -16.38 -8.47
CA ALA A 309 -4.83 -17.71 -8.20
C ALA A 309 -3.54 -17.64 -7.37
N GLU A 310 -2.63 -16.71 -7.68
CA GLU A 310 -1.42 -16.48 -6.88
C GLU A 310 -1.76 -16.08 -5.43
N LEU A 311 -2.72 -15.18 -5.23
CA LEU A 311 -3.18 -14.79 -3.90
C LEU A 311 -3.79 -15.95 -3.11
N ALA A 312 -4.56 -16.81 -3.78
CA ALA A 312 -5.12 -18.01 -3.15
C ALA A 312 -4.04 -19.01 -2.73
N GLU A 313 -2.99 -19.18 -3.55
CA GLU A 313 -1.82 -19.99 -3.20
C GLU A 313 -1.06 -19.41 -2.00
N GLU A 314 -0.86 -18.09 -1.96
CA GLU A 314 -0.21 -17.41 -0.83
C GLU A 314 -1.02 -17.59 0.46
N ARG A 315 -2.35 -17.40 0.39
CA ARG A 315 -3.24 -17.64 1.52
C ARG A 315 -3.12 -19.08 2.03
N ALA A 316 -3.23 -20.07 1.15
CA ALA A 316 -3.09 -21.48 1.54
C ALA A 316 -1.73 -21.78 2.20
N ALA A 317 -0.66 -21.15 1.71
CA ALA A 317 0.67 -21.29 2.29
C ALA A 317 0.75 -20.72 3.73
N VAL A 318 0.18 -19.54 3.98
CA VAL A 318 0.20 -18.93 5.34
C VAL A 318 -0.78 -19.63 6.27
N GLU A 319 -1.90 -20.17 5.79
CA GLU A 319 -2.79 -21.05 6.56
C GLU A 319 -2.04 -22.32 7.00
N ALA A 320 -1.29 -22.97 6.10
CA ALA A 320 -0.49 -24.15 6.42
C ALA A 320 0.63 -23.87 7.44
N LEU A 321 1.09 -22.63 7.53
CA LEU A 321 2.06 -22.17 8.53
C LEU A 321 1.41 -21.78 9.87
N GLY A 322 0.07 -21.81 9.98
CA GLY A 322 -0.67 -21.40 11.19
C GLY A 322 -0.61 -19.89 11.45
N LEU A 323 -0.54 -19.07 10.39
CA LEU A 323 -0.45 -17.62 10.45
C LEU A 323 -1.78 -16.88 10.21
N LEU A 324 -2.88 -17.65 10.05
CA LEU A 324 -4.26 -17.13 9.95
C LEU A 324 -5.14 -17.71 11.01
#